data_92b0b2ec246e201065145cace35cb85d
#
_entry.id   92b0b2ec246e201065145cace35cb85d
#
_cell.length_a   1.000
_cell.length_b   1.000
_cell.length_c   1.000
_cell.angle_alpha   90.00
_cell.angle_beta   90.00
_cell.angle_gamma   90.00
#
_symmetry.space_group_name_H-M   'P 1'
#
loop_
_entity.id
_entity.type
_entity.pdbx_description
1 polymer ?
#
loop_
_entity_poly.entity_id
_entity_poly.type
_entity_poly.pdbx_seq_one_letter_code
_entity_poly.pdbx_strand_id
1 'polypeptide(L)'
;MVNPDMAGDFVGEIAGGMAAGAPQAAGEIAVGMMESNPDMAGDIAGGAAAGNPQVAAGVAMEMVGADPSLVNDIAGGVAEGAPATAGAVVGAMVADNPDVAAGVIDAAMTANPAAAGAVAGGVLAAVPDGDAAVGIMQEVAAANPDAAGAFAGGMALSLIHI
;
A
#
# COMPACT_ATOMS: atom_id res chain seq x y z
N MET A 1 -23.43 12.05 -17.23
CA MET A 1 -22.66 10.83 -16.89
C MET A 1 -21.38 11.34 -16.24
N VAL A 2 -21.17 11.09 -14.97
CA VAL A 2 -19.92 11.47 -14.28
C VAL A 2 -18.82 10.55 -14.79
N ASN A 3 -17.66 11.10 -15.16
CA ASN A 3 -16.51 10.27 -15.56
C ASN A 3 -16.04 9.47 -14.33
N PRO A 4 -15.91 8.14 -14.41
CA PRO A 4 -15.48 7.32 -13.28
C PRO A 4 -14.13 7.77 -12.70
N ASP A 5 -13.18 8.20 -13.53
CA ASP A 5 -11.88 8.70 -13.08
C ASP A 5 -12.02 9.93 -12.17
N MET A 6 -12.95 10.85 -12.51
CA MET A 6 -13.23 12.03 -11.67
C MET A 6 -13.92 11.65 -10.35
N ALA A 7 -14.64 10.53 -10.30
CA ALA A 7 -15.29 10.08 -9.08
C ALA A 7 -14.25 9.53 -8.08
N GLY A 8 -13.26 8.79 -8.57
CA GLY A 8 -12.15 8.28 -7.75
C GLY A 8 -11.31 9.42 -7.17
N ASP A 9 -10.89 10.37 -8.00
CA ASP A 9 -10.15 11.57 -7.56
C ASP A 9 -10.90 12.32 -6.44
N PHE A 10 -12.21 12.54 -6.61
CA PHE A 10 -13.02 13.26 -5.63
C PHE A 10 -13.15 12.48 -4.31
N VAL A 11 -13.34 11.17 -4.38
CA VAL A 11 -13.41 10.30 -3.19
C VAL A 11 -12.08 10.28 -2.46
N GLY A 12 -10.96 10.21 -3.19
CA GLY A 12 -9.62 10.29 -2.63
C GLY A 12 -9.35 11.63 -1.93
N GLU A 13 -9.77 12.76 -2.54
CA GLU A 13 -9.64 14.09 -1.91
C GLU A 13 -10.44 14.19 -0.59
N ILE A 14 -11.65 13.64 -0.56
CA ILE A 14 -12.46 13.57 0.67
C ILE A 14 -11.74 12.74 1.73
N ALA A 15 -11.27 11.54 1.39
CA ALA A 15 -10.55 10.67 2.32
C ALA A 15 -9.29 11.34 2.88
N GLY A 16 -8.54 12.06 2.02
CA GLY A 16 -7.37 12.84 2.40
C GLY A 16 -7.70 13.98 3.35
N GLY A 17 -8.74 14.74 3.05
CA GLY A 17 -9.22 15.82 3.92
C GLY A 17 -9.64 15.32 5.30
N MET A 18 -10.28 14.17 5.36
CA MET A 18 -10.69 13.53 6.61
C MET A 18 -9.51 12.97 7.40
N ALA A 19 -8.55 12.33 6.75
CA ALA A 19 -7.33 11.84 7.39
C ALA A 19 -6.50 12.98 8.00
N ALA A 20 -6.45 14.13 7.32
CA ALA A 20 -5.77 15.33 7.81
C ALA A 20 -6.53 16.01 8.97
N GLY A 21 -7.86 16.10 8.87
CA GLY A 21 -8.71 16.83 9.82
C GLY A 21 -9.12 16.02 11.05
N ALA A 22 -9.28 14.71 10.90
CA ALA A 22 -9.75 13.81 11.96
C ALA A 22 -8.96 12.48 11.97
N PRO A 23 -7.63 12.50 12.21
CA PRO A 23 -6.77 11.35 12.06
C PRO A 23 -7.16 10.14 12.92
N GLN A 24 -7.83 10.38 14.06
CA GLN A 24 -8.27 9.31 14.96
C GLN A 24 -9.51 8.56 14.46
N ALA A 25 -10.30 9.17 13.58
CA ALA A 25 -11.49 8.58 12.98
C ALA A 25 -11.26 8.18 11.51
N ALA A 26 -10.07 8.43 10.98
CA ALA A 26 -9.79 8.26 9.56
C ALA A 26 -10.01 6.81 9.08
N GLY A 27 -9.63 5.82 9.88
CA GLY A 27 -9.81 4.41 9.56
C GLY A 27 -11.30 4.03 9.48
N GLU A 28 -12.08 4.33 10.52
CA GLU A 28 -13.52 4.04 10.54
C GLU A 28 -14.26 4.73 9.36
N ILE A 29 -13.87 5.96 9.04
CA ILE A 29 -14.49 6.70 7.94
C ILE A 29 -14.09 6.09 6.59
N ALA A 30 -12.82 5.74 6.40
CA ALA A 30 -12.34 5.09 5.19
C ALA A 30 -13.02 3.74 4.95
N VAL A 31 -13.21 2.94 6.01
CA VAL A 31 -13.97 1.68 5.96
C VAL A 31 -15.42 1.94 5.53
N GLY A 32 -16.11 2.90 6.13
CA GLY A 32 -17.49 3.23 5.77
C GLY A 32 -17.63 3.73 4.31
N MET A 33 -16.64 4.47 3.80
CA MET A 33 -16.60 4.87 2.40
C MET A 33 -16.37 3.67 1.48
N MET A 34 -15.44 2.78 1.82
CA MET A 34 -15.11 1.57 1.06
C MET A 34 -16.28 0.58 1.03
N GLU A 35 -16.97 0.36 2.14
CA GLU A 35 -18.17 -0.50 2.19
C GLU A 35 -19.28 -0.01 1.26
N SER A 36 -19.38 1.31 1.09
CA SER A 36 -20.35 1.92 0.18
C SER A 36 -19.90 1.86 -1.29
N ASN A 37 -18.58 1.86 -1.53
CA ASN A 37 -17.98 1.91 -2.86
C ASN A 37 -16.69 1.07 -2.90
N PRO A 38 -16.78 -0.27 -2.94
CA PRO A 38 -15.59 -1.14 -2.89
C PRO A 38 -14.63 -0.91 -4.06
N ASP A 39 -15.15 -0.56 -5.24
CA ASP A 39 -14.34 -0.28 -6.45
C ASP A 39 -13.42 0.94 -6.27
N MET A 40 -13.63 1.76 -5.24
CA MET A 40 -12.82 2.95 -4.93
C MET A 40 -11.88 2.73 -3.75
N ALA A 41 -11.66 1.50 -3.32
CA ALA A 41 -10.81 1.20 -2.15
C ALA A 41 -9.40 1.78 -2.30
N GLY A 42 -8.81 1.67 -3.50
CA GLY A 42 -7.50 2.25 -3.82
C GLY A 42 -7.48 3.77 -3.68
N ASP A 43 -8.46 4.46 -4.28
CA ASP A 43 -8.56 5.93 -4.23
C ASP A 43 -8.74 6.42 -2.78
N ILE A 44 -9.57 5.73 -2.00
CA ILE A 44 -9.79 6.05 -0.58
C ILE A 44 -8.49 5.88 0.22
N ALA A 45 -7.82 4.74 0.06
CA ALA A 45 -6.57 4.46 0.77
C ALA A 45 -5.44 5.42 0.37
N GLY A 46 -5.30 5.67 -0.93
CA GLY A 46 -4.33 6.60 -1.49
C GLY A 46 -4.55 8.03 -1.04
N GLY A 47 -5.80 8.49 -1.09
CA GLY A 47 -6.20 9.81 -0.60
C GLY A 47 -5.93 9.98 0.88
N ALA A 48 -6.33 9.02 1.72
CA ALA A 48 -6.06 9.06 3.16
C ALA A 48 -4.56 9.09 3.46
N ALA A 49 -3.76 8.30 2.74
CA ALA A 49 -2.31 8.26 2.89
C ALA A 49 -1.65 9.58 2.45
N ALA A 50 -2.12 10.20 1.36
CA ALA A 50 -1.65 11.50 0.91
C ALA A 50 -2.01 12.62 1.89
N GLY A 51 -3.21 12.58 2.44
CA GLY A 51 -3.70 13.58 3.39
C GLY A 51 -3.01 13.51 4.74
N ASN A 52 -2.72 12.32 5.24
CA ASN A 52 -1.98 12.13 6.48
C ASN A 52 -1.13 10.85 6.47
N PRO A 53 0.14 10.94 6.05
CA PRO A 53 1.05 9.81 5.99
C PRO A 53 1.26 9.06 7.33
N GLN A 54 1.04 9.74 8.46
CA GLN A 54 1.26 9.13 9.78
C GLN A 54 0.18 8.11 10.16
N VAL A 55 -1.03 8.26 9.62
CA VAL A 55 -2.13 7.32 9.87
C VAL A 55 -2.32 6.31 8.72
N ALA A 56 -1.59 6.46 7.62
CA ALA A 56 -1.76 5.68 6.40
C ALA A 56 -1.78 4.16 6.65
N ALA A 57 -0.82 3.66 7.43
CA ALA A 57 -0.75 2.23 7.74
C ALA A 57 -1.96 1.76 8.58
N GLY A 58 -2.36 2.55 9.57
CA GLY A 58 -3.53 2.24 10.38
C GLY A 58 -4.81 2.19 9.55
N VAL A 59 -5.04 3.22 8.73
CA VAL A 59 -6.20 3.29 7.83
C VAL A 59 -6.23 2.09 6.87
N ALA A 60 -5.12 1.80 6.21
CA ALA A 60 -5.03 0.70 5.27
C ALA A 60 -5.28 -0.66 5.95
N MET A 61 -4.74 -0.88 7.15
CA MET A 61 -4.97 -2.11 7.90
C MET A 61 -6.42 -2.26 8.38
N GLU A 62 -7.09 -1.18 8.77
CA GLU A 62 -8.52 -1.21 9.11
C GLU A 62 -9.37 -1.54 7.88
N MET A 63 -9.07 -0.98 6.71
CA MET A 63 -9.73 -1.29 5.44
C MET A 63 -9.53 -2.75 5.03
N VAL A 64 -8.30 -3.28 5.10
CA VAL A 64 -8.00 -4.69 4.83
C VAL A 64 -8.70 -5.61 5.83
N GLY A 65 -8.78 -5.22 7.10
CA GLY A 65 -9.50 -5.97 8.13
C GLY A 65 -11.01 -6.05 7.87
N ALA A 66 -11.59 -5.02 7.25
CA ALA A 66 -13.00 -4.99 6.87
C ALA A 66 -13.28 -5.82 5.61
N ASP A 67 -12.41 -5.71 4.59
CA ASP A 67 -12.48 -6.53 3.38
C ASP A 67 -11.08 -6.96 2.89
N PRO A 68 -10.63 -8.17 3.27
CA PRO A 68 -9.32 -8.67 2.86
C PRO A 68 -9.16 -8.89 1.34
N SER A 69 -10.27 -8.99 0.60
CA SER A 69 -10.19 -9.20 -0.86
C SER A 69 -9.67 -7.97 -1.61
N LEU A 70 -9.76 -6.79 -1.00
CA LEU A 70 -9.33 -5.51 -1.55
C LEU A 70 -7.88 -5.13 -1.21
N VAL A 71 -7.13 -6.03 -0.57
CA VAL A 71 -5.76 -5.75 -0.09
C VAL A 71 -4.84 -5.22 -1.20
N ASN A 72 -4.96 -5.75 -2.42
CA ASN A 72 -4.14 -5.32 -3.56
C ASN A 72 -4.52 -3.91 -4.04
N ASP A 73 -5.82 -3.61 -4.12
CA ASP A 73 -6.31 -2.29 -4.53
C ASP A 73 -5.88 -1.23 -3.50
N ILE A 74 -6.01 -1.54 -2.22
CA ILE A 74 -5.56 -0.68 -1.12
C ILE A 74 -4.05 -0.43 -1.19
N ALA A 75 -3.24 -1.47 -1.40
CA ALA A 75 -1.79 -1.33 -1.51
C ALA A 75 -1.37 -0.49 -2.73
N GLY A 76 -2.01 -0.73 -3.87
CA GLY A 76 -1.80 0.05 -5.10
C GLY A 76 -2.13 1.52 -4.90
N GLY A 77 -3.30 1.81 -4.37
CA GLY A 77 -3.74 3.18 -4.10
C GLY A 77 -2.82 3.94 -3.15
N VAL A 78 -2.35 3.32 -2.08
CA VAL A 78 -1.35 3.94 -1.18
C VAL A 78 -0.05 4.23 -1.93
N ALA A 79 0.41 3.33 -2.81
CA ALA A 79 1.63 3.56 -3.58
C ALA A 79 1.48 4.72 -4.58
N GLU A 80 0.31 4.94 -5.14
CA GLU A 80 0.00 6.09 -5.99
C GLU A 80 -0.11 7.39 -5.19
N GLY A 81 -0.94 7.40 -4.16
CA GLY A 81 -1.25 8.60 -3.38
C GLY A 81 -0.12 9.06 -2.47
N ALA A 82 0.64 8.14 -1.90
CA ALA A 82 1.70 8.43 -0.94
C ALA A 82 2.91 7.50 -1.08
N PRO A 83 3.69 7.60 -2.17
CA PRO A 83 4.81 6.70 -2.46
C PRO A 83 5.84 6.58 -1.33
N ALA A 84 6.05 7.66 -0.59
CA ALA A 84 7.00 7.69 0.53
C ALA A 84 6.56 6.80 1.71
N THR A 85 5.26 6.56 1.87
CA THR A 85 4.70 5.71 2.93
C THR A 85 4.36 4.30 2.47
N ALA A 86 4.35 4.06 1.15
CA ALA A 86 3.99 2.78 0.57
C ALA A 86 4.77 1.61 1.18
N GLY A 87 6.07 1.81 1.42
CA GLY A 87 6.90 0.79 2.06
C GLY A 87 6.43 0.40 3.45
N ALA A 88 6.10 1.38 4.29
CA ALA A 88 5.61 1.12 5.64
C ALA A 88 4.25 0.39 5.63
N VAL A 89 3.35 0.79 4.72
CA VAL A 89 2.02 0.20 4.61
C VAL A 89 2.10 -1.22 4.07
N VAL A 90 2.78 -1.43 2.94
CA VAL A 90 2.97 -2.77 2.36
C VAL A 90 3.73 -3.69 3.32
N GLY A 91 4.75 -3.18 4.00
CA GLY A 91 5.46 -3.93 5.04
C GLY A 91 4.53 -4.38 6.17
N ALA A 92 3.63 -3.51 6.65
CA ALA A 92 2.64 -3.86 7.66
C ALA A 92 1.67 -4.94 7.18
N MET A 93 1.17 -4.83 5.94
CA MET A 93 0.29 -5.85 5.33
C MET A 93 0.98 -7.21 5.24
N VAL A 94 2.24 -7.24 4.79
CA VAL A 94 3.03 -8.47 4.68
C VAL A 94 3.35 -9.07 6.05
N ALA A 95 3.61 -8.24 7.06
CA ALA A 95 3.85 -8.72 8.43
C ALA A 95 2.61 -9.36 9.06
N ASP A 96 1.42 -8.79 8.78
CA ASP A 96 0.15 -9.30 9.28
C ASP A 96 -0.29 -10.58 8.56
N ASN A 97 -0.11 -10.62 7.24
CA ASN A 97 -0.43 -11.78 6.40
C ASN A 97 0.64 -12.02 5.33
N PRO A 98 1.64 -12.87 5.59
CA PRO A 98 2.69 -13.17 4.62
C PRO A 98 2.20 -13.77 3.29
N ASP A 99 1.04 -14.45 3.31
CA ASP A 99 0.50 -15.11 2.10
C ASP A 99 0.07 -14.12 1.00
N VAL A 100 -0.20 -12.85 1.37
CA VAL A 100 -0.55 -11.81 0.39
C VAL A 100 0.66 -11.05 -0.15
N ALA A 101 1.88 -11.34 0.34
CA ALA A 101 3.08 -10.54 0.08
C ALA A 101 3.33 -10.28 -1.42
N ALA A 102 3.32 -11.33 -2.24
CA ALA A 102 3.58 -11.19 -3.67
C ALA A 102 2.52 -10.28 -4.34
N GLY A 103 1.24 -10.45 -4.01
CA GLY A 103 0.13 -9.67 -4.56
C GLY A 103 0.22 -8.18 -4.20
N VAL A 104 0.39 -7.86 -2.91
CA VAL A 104 0.43 -6.46 -2.46
C VAL A 104 1.68 -5.71 -2.94
N ILE A 105 2.81 -6.42 -3.04
CA ILE A 105 4.05 -5.84 -3.59
C ILE A 105 3.89 -5.57 -5.09
N ASP A 106 3.37 -6.53 -5.85
CA ASP A 106 3.13 -6.38 -7.28
C ASP A 106 2.13 -5.25 -7.56
N ALA A 107 1.02 -5.20 -6.84
CA ALA A 107 0.02 -4.13 -6.96
C ALA A 107 0.63 -2.74 -6.68
N ALA A 108 1.37 -2.59 -5.59
CA ALA A 108 2.03 -1.32 -5.25
C ALA A 108 3.07 -0.89 -6.29
N MET A 109 3.86 -1.82 -6.83
CA MET A 109 4.87 -1.52 -7.84
C MET A 109 4.29 -1.28 -9.23
N THR A 110 3.18 -1.93 -9.57
CA THR A 110 2.45 -1.71 -10.82
C THR A 110 1.79 -0.34 -10.80
N ALA A 111 1.14 0.02 -9.70
CA ALA A 111 0.50 1.31 -9.50
C ALA A 111 1.54 2.45 -9.52
N ASN A 112 2.66 2.27 -8.83
CA ASN A 112 3.73 3.26 -8.82
C ASN A 112 5.13 2.60 -8.80
N PRO A 113 5.76 2.42 -9.96
CA PRO A 113 7.11 1.85 -10.05
C PRO A 113 8.18 2.62 -9.25
N ALA A 114 7.98 3.93 -9.04
CA ALA A 114 8.90 4.74 -8.24
C ALA A 114 8.88 4.39 -6.75
N ALA A 115 7.80 3.76 -6.26
CA ALA A 115 7.68 3.28 -4.89
C ALA A 115 8.47 1.98 -4.62
N ALA A 116 8.96 1.28 -5.65
CA ALA A 116 9.58 -0.05 -5.52
C ALA A 116 10.70 -0.11 -4.47
N GLY A 117 11.56 0.91 -4.41
CA GLY A 117 12.62 0.98 -3.40
C GLY A 117 12.09 1.13 -1.97
N ALA A 118 11.06 1.95 -1.78
CA ALA A 118 10.41 2.13 -0.48
C ALA A 118 9.69 0.84 -0.04
N VAL A 119 8.95 0.22 -0.97
CA VAL A 119 8.25 -1.05 -0.73
C VAL A 119 9.24 -2.15 -0.34
N ALA A 120 10.34 -2.29 -1.07
CA ALA A 120 11.40 -3.25 -0.76
C ALA A 120 11.97 -3.05 0.65
N GLY A 121 12.29 -1.81 1.00
CA GLY A 121 12.79 -1.46 2.33
C GLY A 121 11.79 -1.74 3.45
N GLY A 122 10.51 -1.43 3.22
CA GLY A 122 9.43 -1.68 4.18
C GLY A 122 9.19 -3.16 4.42
N VAL A 123 9.15 -3.97 3.35
CA VAL A 123 9.00 -5.42 3.44
C VAL A 123 10.18 -6.04 4.20
N LEU A 124 11.42 -5.63 3.89
CA LEU A 124 12.60 -6.14 4.58
C LEU A 124 12.60 -5.79 6.07
N ALA A 125 12.14 -4.61 6.43
CA ALA A 125 12.00 -4.21 7.83
C ALA A 125 10.91 -5.01 8.56
N ALA A 126 9.84 -5.39 7.86
CA ALA A 126 8.72 -6.14 8.39
C ALA A 126 9.00 -7.65 8.50
N VAL A 127 9.84 -8.19 7.61
CA VAL A 127 10.21 -9.61 7.52
C VAL A 127 11.71 -9.77 7.83
N PRO A 128 12.08 -9.82 9.12
CA PRO A 128 13.49 -9.89 9.52
C PRO A 128 14.16 -11.25 9.23
N ASP A 129 13.38 -12.26 8.90
CA ASP A 129 13.90 -13.58 8.49
C ASP A 129 14.42 -13.49 7.04
N GLY A 130 15.72 -13.64 6.87
CA GLY A 130 16.37 -13.53 5.57
C GLY A 130 15.88 -14.58 4.56
N ASP A 131 15.57 -15.80 4.99
CA ASP A 131 15.07 -16.85 4.10
C ASP A 131 13.64 -16.53 3.61
N ALA A 132 12.78 -16.02 4.49
CA ALA A 132 11.46 -15.56 4.12
C ALA A 132 11.52 -14.36 3.17
N ALA A 133 12.41 -13.39 3.41
CA ALA A 133 12.61 -12.26 2.52
C ALA A 133 13.10 -12.68 1.12
N VAL A 134 13.98 -13.69 1.04
CA VAL A 134 14.42 -14.28 -0.25
C VAL A 134 13.26 -14.97 -0.96
N GLY A 135 12.41 -15.69 -0.24
CA GLY A 135 11.20 -16.31 -0.79
C GLY A 135 10.29 -15.29 -1.45
N ILE A 136 9.97 -14.22 -0.73
CA ILE A 136 9.15 -13.10 -1.24
C ILE A 136 9.79 -12.46 -2.49
N MET A 137 11.12 -12.25 -2.48
CA MET A 137 11.84 -11.74 -3.66
C MET A 137 11.68 -12.63 -4.90
N GLN A 138 11.75 -13.93 -4.72
CA GLN A 138 11.59 -14.88 -5.83
C GLN A 138 10.19 -14.84 -6.40
N GLU A 139 9.17 -14.75 -5.56
CA GLU A 139 7.77 -14.63 -5.98
C GLU A 139 7.52 -13.31 -6.73
N VAL A 140 8.00 -12.19 -6.19
CA VAL A 140 7.89 -10.87 -6.84
C VAL A 140 8.62 -10.85 -8.18
N ALA A 141 9.83 -11.42 -8.26
CA ALA A 141 10.58 -11.50 -9.50
C ALA A 141 9.90 -12.39 -10.57
N ALA A 142 9.18 -13.41 -10.14
CA ALA A 142 8.40 -14.27 -11.03
C ALA A 142 7.14 -13.57 -11.54
N ALA A 143 6.47 -12.81 -10.68
CA ALA A 143 5.24 -12.08 -11.01
C ALA A 143 5.52 -10.83 -11.86
N ASN A 144 6.57 -10.06 -11.51
CA ASN A 144 6.90 -8.80 -12.19
C ASN A 144 8.43 -8.69 -12.43
N PRO A 145 8.95 -9.28 -13.51
CA PRO A 145 10.38 -9.27 -13.82
C PRO A 145 10.96 -7.86 -13.99
N ASP A 146 10.18 -6.92 -14.52
CA ASP A 146 10.63 -5.55 -14.79
C ASP A 146 10.84 -4.76 -13.49
N ALA A 147 10.02 -5.01 -12.48
CA ALA A 147 10.13 -4.39 -11.16
C ALA A 147 11.15 -5.09 -10.24
N ALA A 148 11.51 -6.34 -10.53
CA ALA A 148 12.41 -7.14 -9.70
C ALA A 148 13.78 -6.46 -9.47
N GLY A 149 14.32 -5.79 -10.51
CA GLY A 149 15.58 -5.08 -10.42
C GLY A 149 15.52 -3.87 -9.44
N ALA A 150 14.45 -3.09 -9.52
CA ALA A 150 14.24 -1.95 -8.63
C ALA A 150 14.00 -2.40 -7.18
N PHE A 151 13.23 -3.47 -7.00
CA PHE A 151 12.97 -4.08 -5.70
C PHE A 151 14.25 -4.62 -5.05
N ALA A 152 15.04 -5.40 -5.81
CA ALA A 152 16.33 -5.92 -5.31
C ALA A 152 17.33 -4.80 -4.98
N GLY A 153 17.35 -3.73 -5.77
CA GLY A 153 18.16 -2.54 -5.49
C GLY A 153 17.74 -1.85 -4.19
N GLY A 154 16.45 -1.70 -3.95
CA GLY A 154 15.90 -1.15 -2.70
C GLY A 154 16.28 -1.98 -1.47
N MET A 155 16.19 -3.29 -1.58
CA MET A 155 16.61 -4.21 -0.49
C MET A 155 18.12 -4.08 -0.20
N ALA A 156 18.95 -4.05 -1.24
CA ALA A 156 20.40 -3.92 -1.07
C ALA A 156 20.80 -2.61 -0.35
N LEU A 157 20.14 -1.50 -0.68
CA LEU A 157 20.36 -0.22 -0.01
C LEU A 157 19.94 -0.24 1.46
N SER A 158 18.83 -0.93 1.78
CA SER A 158 18.34 -1.08 3.14
C SER A 158 19.32 -1.89 4.01
N LEU A 159 19.93 -2.94 3.46
CA LEU A 159 20.92 -3.77 4.16
C LEU A 159 22.23 -3.05 4.47
N ILE A 160 22.61 -2.03 3.67
CA ILE A 160 23.84 -1.26 3.88
C ILE A 160 23.70 -0.26 5.06
N HIS A 161 22.47 0.06 5.44
CA HIS A 161 22.19 1.05 6.49
C HIS A 161 21.96 0.43 7.88
N ILE A 162 22.06 -0.89 8.02
CA ILE A 162 22.04 -1.62 9.29
C ILE A 162 23.48 -1.87 9.78
#